data_d00ffd84a669535acb09e71d7a6a1654
#
_entry.id   d00ffd84a669535acb09e71d7a6a1654
#
_cell.length_a   1.000
_cell.length_b   1.000
_cell.length_c   1.000
_cell.angle_alpha   90.00
_cell.angle_beta   90.00
_cell.angle_gamma   90.00
#
_symmetry.space_group_name_H-M   'P 1'
#
loop_
_entity.id
_entity.type
_entity.pdbx_description
1 polymer ?
#
loop_
_entity_poly.entity_id
_entity_poly.type
_entity_poly.pdbx_seq_one_letter_code
_entity_poly.pdbx_strand_id
1 'polypeptide(L)'
;LDWHDVPIVDDLKQAFAIPVIVENDANLAGLSEAHLLPQYRKVVYITISTGIGGVLVIKGRIDANTQDASYGHMLLEHEGRLMRWEEFASGKAIVAKFGKRASDITDPADWYVIARNIALGLIDVIATTTPDVIVVGGGVGSHFAKFGDKLVEELKIYEDGLLHVPPV
;
A
#
# COMPACT_ATOMS: atom_id res chain seq x y z
N LEU A 1 11.19 4.58 22.79
CA LEU A 1 10.33 5.64 23.30
C LEU A 1 9.01 5.02 23.71
N ASP A 2 8.69 5.14 24.98
CA ASP A 2 7.47 4.59 25.57
C ASP A 2 6.37 5.67 25.49
N TRP A 3 5.83 5.81 24.27
CA TRP A 3 4.79 6.79 23.98
C TRP A 3 3.44 6.09 24.03
N HIS A 4 2.78 6.12 25.19
CA HIS A 4 1.42 5.65 25.36
C HIS A 4 0.54 6.85 25.69
N ASP A 5 -0.58 6.98 24.98
CA ASP A 5 -1.65 7.97 25.23
C ASP A 5 -1.16 9.43 25.33
N VAL A 6 -0.16 9.80 24.55
CA VAL A 6 0.34 11.18 24.51
C VAL A 6 -0.70 12.07 23.84
N PRO A 7 -1.22 13.13 24.50
CA PRO A 7 -2.24 14.03 23.93
C PRO A 7 -1.60 15.05 22.97
N ILE A 8 -0.91 14.54 21.93
CA ILE A 8 -0.07 15.35 21.02
C ILE A 8 -0.83 16.50 20.36
N VAL A 9 -2.12 16.32 20.06
CA VAL A 9 -2.94 17.38 19.46
C VAL A 9 -3.13 18.54 20.42
N ASP A 10 -3.43 18.24 21.68
CA ASP A 10 -3.69 19.26 22.70
C ASP A 10 -2.38 19.95 23.13
N ASP A 11 -1.30 19.21 23.28
CA ASP A 11 0.02 19.75 23.57
C ASP A 11 0.49 20.72 22.48
N LEU A 12 0.33 20.35 21.21
CA LEU A 12 0.71 21.22 20.08
C LEU A 12 -0.21 22.43 19.95
N LYS A 13 -1.53 22.28 20.18
CA LYS A 13 -2.46 23.41 20.21
C LYS A 13 -2.10 24.40 21.32
N GLN A 14 -1.76 23.89 22.51
CA GLN A 14 -1.37 24.72 23.63
C GLN A 14 -0.04 25.45 23.38
N ALA A 15 0.94 24.74 22.80
CA ALA A 15 2.28 25.31 22.56
C ALA A 15 2.28 26.38 21.45
N PHE A 16 1.50 26.21 20.40
CA PHE A 16 1.58 27.04 19.19
C PHE A 16 0.35 27.90 18.93
N ALA A 17 -0.75 27.70 19.67
CA ALA A 17 -2.02 28.44 19.50
C ALA A 17 -2.56 28.41 18.05
N ILE A 18 -2.38 27.30 17.33
CA ILE A 18 -2.85 27.07 15.96
C ILE A 18 -3.74 25.83 15.90
N PRO A 19 -4.61 25.70 14.89
CA PRO A 19 -5.32 24.46 14.60
C PRO A 19 -4.31 23.32 14.31
N VAL A 20 -4.49 22.18 14.95
CA VAL A 20 -3.65 20.99 14.76
C VAL A 20 -4.52 19.82 14.33
N ILE A 21 -4.11 19.15 13.26
CA ILE A 21 -4.68 17.90 12.75
C ILE A 21 -3.56 16.88 12.74
N VAL A 22 -3.85 15.67 13.22
CA VAL A 22 -2.96 14.52 13.16
C VAL A 22 -3.62 13.47 12.30
N GLU A 23 -2.87 12.91 11.36
CA GLU A 23 -3.34 11.88 10.44
C GLU A 23 -2.23 10.83 10.25
N ASN A 24 -2.61 9.63 9.86
CA ASN A 24 -1.68 8.57 9.51
C ASN A 24 -0.83 8.96 8.29
N ASP A 25 0.45 8.60 8.28
CA ASP A 25 1.40 8.96 7.22
C ASP A 25 1.03 8.35 5.85
N ALA A 26 0.54 7.09 5.83
CA ALA A 26 0.06 6.47 4.59
C ALA A 26 -1.21 7.15 4.06
N ASN A 27 -2.10 7.59 4.96
CA ASN A 27 -3.30 8.34 4.60
C ASN A 27 -2.94 9.68 3.94
N LEU A 28 -1.98 10.41 4.52
CA LEU A 28 -1.53 11.70 3.95
C LEU A 28 -0.81 11.50 2.61
N ALA A 29 0.03 10.48 2.49
CA ALA A 29 0.70 10.17 1.24
C ALA A 29 -0.32 9.83 0.14
N GLY A 30 -1.29 8.96 0.43
CA GLY A 30 -2.33 8.61 -0.54
C GLY A 30 -3.24 9.77 -0.91
N LEU A 31 -3.56 10.65 0.05
CA LEU A 31 -4.30 11.88 -0.23
C LEU A 31 -3.51 12.81 -1.18
N SER A 32 -2.20 12.94 -0.96
CA SER A 32 -1.32 13.72 -1.83
C SER A 32 -1.29 13.17 -3.26
N GLU A 33 -1.09 11.86 -3.40
CA GLU A 33 -1.09 11.21 -4.71
C GLU A 33 -2.43 11.35 -5.44
N ALA A 34 -3.54 11.18 -4.72
CA ALA A 34 -4.88 11.36 -5.31
C ALA A 34 -5.14 12.78 -5.82
N HIS A 35 -4.55 13.82 -5.21
CA HIS A 35 -4.63 15.19 -5.70
C HIS A 35 -3.87 15.41 -7.01
N LEU A 36 -2.85 14.61 -7.29
CA LEU A 36 -2.12 14.64 -8.56
C LEU A 36 -2.87 13.88 -9.69
N LEU A 37 -3.91 13.14 -9.33
CA LEU A 37 -4.69 12.28 -10.22
C LEU A 37 -6.18 12.67 -10.25
N PRO A 38 -6.54 13.95 -10.50
CA PRO A 38 -7.91 14.46 -10.35
C PRO A 38 -8.92 13.82 -11.32
N GLN A 39 -8.45 13.14 -12.38
CA GLN A 39 -9.30 12.43 -13.34
C GLN A 39 -9.89 11.14 -12.79
N TYR A 40 -9.32 10.56 -11.71
CA TYR A 40 -9.82 9.35 -11.09
C TYR A 40 -10.66 9.68 -9.85
N ARG A 41 -11.80 9.02 -9.75
CA ARG A 41 -12.72 9.21 -8.61
C ARG A 41 -12.31 8.43 -7.38
N LYS A 42 -11.85 7.18 -7.59
CA LYS A 42 -11.41 6.27 -6.54
C LYS A 42 -9.92 5.95 -6.74
N VAL A 43 -9.10 6.43 -5.87
CA VAL A 43 -7.65 6.17 -5.87
C VAL A 43 -7.32 5.31 -4.66
N VAL A 44 -6.73 4.16 -4.88
CA VAL A 44 -6.11 3.37 -3.80
C VAL A 44 -4.62 3.65 -3.82
N TYR A 45 -4.09 4.06 -2.69
CA TYR A 45 -2.65 4.17 -2.47
C TYR A 45 -2.20 3.02 -1.56
N ILE A 46 -1.18 2.30 -1.97
CA ILE A 46 -0.52 1.26 -1.17
C ILE A 46 0.94 1.62 -1.00
N THR A 47 1.38 1.77 0.24
CA THR A 47 2.79 1.96 0.57
C THR A 47 3.42 0.63 0.97
N ILE A 48 4.49 0.24 0.28
CA ILE A 48 5.26 -0.96 0.58
C ILE A 48 6.63 -0.53 1.07
N SER A 49 6.80 -0.61 2.40
CA SER A 49 8.01 -0.21 3.12
C SER A 49 8.42 -1.32 4.10
N THR A 50 8.76 -1.03 5.34
CA THR A 50 9.01 -2.05 6.37
C THR A 50 7.80 -2.97 6.55
N GLY A 51 6.60 -2.41 6.49
CA GLY A 51 5.30 -3.10 6.43
C GLY A 51 4.57 -2.70 5.14
N ILE A 52 3.25 -2.96 5.11
CA ILE A 52 2.34 -2.54 4.06
C ILE A 52 1.20 -1.73 4.70
N GLY A 53 1.03 -0.50 4.24
CA GLY A 53 -0.09 0.36 4.58
C GLY A 53 -0.81 0.83 3.34
N GLY A 54 -1.92 1.54 3.51
CA GLY A 54 -2.61 2.11 2.37
C GLY A 54 -3.87 2.84 2.76
N VAL A 55 -4.48 3.50 1.78
CA VAL A 55 -5.70 4.28 1.95
C VAL A 55 -6.53 4.30 0.66
N LEU A 56 -7.83 4.33 0.82
CA LEU A 56 -8.79 4.62 -0.24
C LEU A 56 -9.15 6.10 -0.20
N VAL A 57 -8.92 6.80 -1.30
CA VAL A 57 -9.31 8.20 -1.50
C VAL A 57 -10.44 8.27 -2.52
N ILE A 58 -11.57 8.86 -2.13
CA ILE A 58 -12.75 9.00 -2.99
C ILE A 58 -13.00 10.50 -3.23
N LYS A 59 -12.97 10.92 -4.48
CA LYS A 59 -13.19 12.33 -4.87
C LYS A 59 -12.28 13.30 -4.10
N GLY A 60 -11.01 12.96 -3.96
CA GLY A 60 -10.01 13.77 -3.29
C GLY A 60 -10.15 13.83 -1.75
N ARG A 61 -10.87 12.90 -1.14
CA ARG A 61 -11.02 12.79 0.32
C ARG A 61 -10.74 11.36 0.77
N ILE A 62 -10.07 11.22 1.89
CA ILE A 62 -9.90 9.93 2.55
C ILE A 62 -11.31 9.37 2.86
N ASP A 63 -11.54 8.11 2.48
CA ASP A 63 -12.80 7.45 2.79
C ASP A 63 -12.90 7.12 4.28
N ALA A 64 -13.83 7.78 4.98
CA ALA A 64 -13.98 7.65 6.42
C ALA A 64 -14.35 6.23 6.90
N ASN A 65 -14.88 5.37 6.01
CA ASN A 65 -15.23 4.00 6.38
C ASN A 65 -14.03 3.05 6.35
N THR A 66 -12.96 3.44 5.63
CA THR A 66 -11.77 2.61 5.44
C THR A 66 -10.47 3.28 5.87
N GLN A 67 -10.52 4.49 6.47
CA GLN A 67 -9.33 5.25 6.88
C GLN A 67 -8.43 4.50 7.88
N ASP A 68 -9.01 3.61 8.68
CA ASP A 68 -8.31 2.80 9.67
C ASP A 68 -8.02 1.37 9.17
N ALA A 69 -8.24 1.12 7.86
CA ALA A 69 -7.99 -0.20 7.29
C ALA A 69 -6.51 -0.55 7.30
N SER A 70 -6.20 -1.74 7.79
CA SER A 70 -4.83 -2.27 7.85
C SER A 70 -4.60 -3.26 6.72
N TYR A 71 -4.40 -2.78 5.49
CA TYR A 71 -4.24 -3.63 4.31
C TYR A 71 -3.14 -4.68 4.47
N GLY A 72 -2.01 -4.33 5.06
CA GLY A 72 -0.91 -5.26 5.32
C GLY A 72 -1.26 -6.42 6.26
N HIS A 73 -2.33 -6.28 7.03
CA HIS A 73 -2.81 -7.31 7.96
C HIS A 73 -3.85 -8.27 7.35
N MET A 74 -4.22 -8.11 6.07
CA MET A 74 -5.07 -9.08 5.39
C MET A 74 -4.42 -10.47 5.46
N LEU A 75 -5.21 -11.47 5.85
CA LEU A 75 -4.75 -12.85 5.96
C LEU A 75 -4.95 -13.56 4.63
N LEU A 76 -3.85 -14.00 4.03
CA LEU A 76 -3.79 -14.65 2.73
C LEU A 76 -3.10 -16.00 2.86
N GLU A 77 -3.49 -16.97 2.03
CA GLU A 77 -2.75 -18.21 1.88
C GLU A 77 -1.47 -17.94 1.07
N HIS A 78 -0.32 -18.30 1.62
CA HIS A 78 0.97 -18.20 0.97
C HIS A 78 1.86 -19.37 1.35
N GLU A 79 2.33 -20.13 0.35
CA GLU A 79 3.18 -21.30 0.53
C GLU A 79 2.59 -22.34 1.52
N GLY A 80 1.27 -22.59 1.47
CA GLY A 80 0.58 -23.55 2.33
C GLY A 80 0.29 -23.06 3.75
N ARG A 81 0.43 -21.74 4.01
CA ARG A 81 0.19 -21.14 5.32
C ARG A 81 -0.71 -19.91 5.21
N LEU A 82 -1.50 -19.68 6.24
CA LEU A 82 -2.22 -18.42 6.40
C LEU A 82 -1.27 -17.38 7.02
N MET A 83 -0.95 -16.33 6.28
CA MET A 83 0.00 -15.28 6.66
C MET A 83 -0.61 -13.90 6.41
N ARG A 84 -0.15 -12.89 7.14
CA ARG A 84 -0.48 -11.51 6.82
C ARG A 84 0.22 -11.11 5.52
N TRP A 85 -0.42 -10.32 4.69
CA TRP A 85 0.17 -9.87 3.44
C TRP A 85 1.56 -9.25 3.62
N GLU A 86 1.76 -8.42 4.64
CA GLU A 86 3.06 -7.80 4.91
C GLU A 86 4.16 -8.79 5.33
N GLU A 87 3.80 -9.98 5.84
CA GLU A 87 4.79 -10.98 6.26
C GLU A 87 5.52 -11.63 5.08
N PHE A 88 4.97 -11.53 3.86
CA PHE A 88 5.59 -12.10 2.67
C PHE A 88 5.79 -11.10 1.50
N ALA A 89 5.19 -9.89 1.56
CA ALA A 89 5.25 -8.90 0.48
C ALA A 89 5.88 -7.56 0.87
N SER A 90 6.15 -7.30 2.16
CA SER A 90 6.77 -6.04 2.62
C SER A 90 8.27 -5.98 2.35
N GLY A 91 8.85 -4.79 2.49
CA GLY A 91 10.30 -4.60 2.42
C GLY A 91 11.07 -5.43 3.46
N LYS A 92 10.48 -5.62 4.66
CA LYS A 92 11.05 -6.53 5.67
C LYS A 92 11.05 -7.99 5.19
N ALA A 93 9.97 -8.43 4.55
CA ALA A 93 9.86 -9.77 3.98
C ALA A 93 10.85 -9.98 2.82
N ILE A 94 11.04 -8.97 1.98
CA ILE A 94 12.05 -8.98 0.92
C ILE A 94 13.45 -9.19 1.50
N VAL A 95 13.82 -8.45 2.55
CA VAL A 95 15.12 -8.63 3.20
C VAL A 95 15.25 -10.03 3.80
N ALA A 96 14.19 -10.54 4.44
CA ALA A 96 14.21 -11.89 5.01
C ALA A 96 14.39 -12.99 3.96
N LYS A 97 13.76 -12.84 2.78
CA LYS A 97 13.81 -13.83 1.68
C LYS A 97 15.11 -13.76 0.88
N PHE A 98 15.56 -12.58 0.53
CA PHE A 98 16.67 -12.38 -0.42
C PHE A 98 17.99 -11.95 0.25
N GLY A 99 17.99 -11.63 1.56
CA GLY A 99 19.16 -11.10 2.27
C GLY A 99 19.58 -9.69 1.83
N LYS A 100 18.75 -9.01 1.04
CA LYS A 100 19.05 -7.71 0.42
C LYS A 100 17.84 -6.79 0.52
N ARG A 101 18.07 -5.48 0.56
CA ARG A 101 17.00 -4.48 0.40
C ARG A 101 16.53 -4.44 -1.05
N ALA A 102 15.34 -3.95 -1.29
CA ALA A 102 14.81 -3.75 -2.64
C ALA A 102 15.75 -2.93 -3.53
N SER A 103 16.43 -1.91 -2.97
CA SER A 103 17.46 -1.10 -3.67
C SER A 103 18.58 -1.93 -4.28
N ASP A 104 18.96 -3.02 -3.61
CA ASP A 104 20.14 -3.82 -3.93
C ASP A 104 19.80 -5.06 -4.78
N ILE A 105 18.51 -5.27 -5.07
CA ILE A 105 18.05 -6.35 -5.94
C ILE A 105 18.28 -5.96 -7.40
N THR A 106 19.04 -6.79 -8.09
CA THR A 106 19.37 -6.62 -9.51
C THR A 106 18.82 -7.72 -10.40
N ASP A 107 18.50 -8.91 -9.83
CA ASP A 107 18.00 -10.04 -10.59
C ASP A 107 16.53 -9.83 -10.97
N PRO A 108 16.17 -9.89 -12.27
CA PRO A 108 14.79 -9.83 -12.71
C PRO A 108 13.89 -10.95 -12.16
N ALA A 109 14.45 -12.12 -11.85
CA ALA A 109 13.70 -13.23 -11.28
C ALA A 109 13.24 -12.93 -9.85
N ASP A 110 14.06 -12.27 -9.05
CA ASP A 110 13.70 -11.83 -7.71
C ASP A 110 12.55 -10.80 -7.76
N TRP A 111 12.61 -9.88 -8.74
CA TRP A 111 11.55 -8.89 -8.95
C TRP A 111 10.22 -9.52 -9.40
N TYR A 112 10.28 -10.61 -10.16
CA TYR A 112 9.07 -11.38 -10.50
C TYR A 112 8.40 -11.97 -9.26
N VAL A 113 9.18 -12.56 -8.34
CA VAL A 113 8.66 -13.09 -7.07
C VAL A 113 8.04 -11.97 -6.22
N ILE A 114 8.71 -10.81 -6.15
CA ILE A 114 8.20 -9.64 -5.43
C ILE A 114 6.87 -9.17 -6.03
N ALA A 115 6.79 -9.03 -7.35
CA ALA A 115 5.58 -8.63 -8.06
C ALA A 115 4.41 -9.56 -7.75
N ARG A 116 4.63 -10.87 -7.84
CA ARG A 116 3.63 -11.90 -7.55
C ARG A 116 3.13 -11.81 -6.10
N ASN A 117 4.04 -11.67 -5.13
CA ASN A 117 3.66 -11.52 -3.73
C ASN A 117 2.83 -10.26 -3.47
N ILE A 118 3.17 -9.16 -4.16
CA ILE A 118 2.38 -7.92 -4.08
C ILE A 118 1.00 -8.13 -4.73
N ALA A 119 0.94 -8.78 -5.88
CA ALA A 119 -0.31 -9.03 -6.61
C ALA A 119 -1.35 -9.76 -5.75
N LEU A 120 -0.94 -10.75 -4.94
CA LEU A 120 -1.87 -11.54 -4.11
C LEU A 120 -2.72 -10.67 -3.19
N GLY A 121 -2.14 -9.66 -2.55
CA GLY A 121 -2.94 -8.78 -1.70
C GLY A 121 -3.67 -7.69 -2.50
N LEU A 122 -3.09 -7.23 -3.61
CA LEU A 122 -3.75 -6.23 -4.44
C LEU A 122 -5.03 -6.74 -5.09
N ILE A 123 -5.13 -8.03 -5.41
CA ILE A 123 -6.36 -8.63 -5.92
C ILE A 123 -7.52 -8.45 -4.94
N ASP A 124 -7.30 -8.73 -3.65
CA ASP A 124 -8.33 -8.55 -2.62
C ASP A 124 -8.68 -7.07 -2.42
N VAL A 125 -7.68 -6.19 -2.51
CA VAL A 125 -7.91 -4.75 -2.47
C VAL A 125 -8.76 -4.29 -3.65
N ILE A 126 -8.45 -4.75 -4.88
CA ILE A 126 -9.23 -4.45 -6.09
C ILE A 126 -10.66 -4.95 -5.94
N ALA A 127 -10.84 -6.21 -5.53
CA ALA A 127 -12.15 -6.83 -5.40
C ALA A 127 -13.05 -6.11 -4.37
N THR A 128 -12.46 -5.59 -3.29
CA THR A 128 -13.21 -4.97 -2.19
C THR A 128 -13.44 -3.47 -2.37
N THR A 129 -12.50 -2.76 -3.00
CA THR A 129 -12.58 -1.28 -3.14
C THR A 129 -13.00 -0.82 -4.52
N THR A 130 -12.85 -1.66 -5.55
CA THR A 130 -13.12 -1.34 -6.96
C THR A 130 -12.54 0.02 -7.37
N PRO A 131 -11.20 0.20 -7.30
CA PRO A 131 -10.58 1.50 -7.55
C PRO A 131 -10.51 1.81 -9.05
N ASP A 132 -10.45 3.10 -9.39
CA ASP A 132 -10.21 3.54 -10.77
C ASP A 132 -8.71 3.51 -11.12
N VAL A 133 -7.85 3.61 -10.09
CA VAL A 133 -6.39 3.55 -10.21
C VAL A 133 -5.77 3.10 -8.88
N ILE A 134 -4.65 2.40 -8.97
CA ILE A 134 -3.81 2.06 -7.80
C ILE A 134 -2.49 2.79 -7.93
N VAL A 135 -2.02 3.36 -6.83
CA VAL A 135 -0.68 3.96 -6.72
C VAL A 135 0.13 3.16 -5.73
N VAL A 136 1.28 2.67 -6.16
CA VAL A 136 2.21 1.91 -5.32
C VAL A 136 3.39 2.78 -4.93
N GLY A 137 3.49 3.09 -3.63
CA GLY A 137 4.54 3.91 -3.06
C GLY A 137 5.41 3.18 -2.04
N GLY A 138 6.16 3.95 -1.26
CA GLY A 138 7.08 3.44 -0.25
C GLY A 138 8.44 3.00 -0.81
N GLY A 139 9.30 2.47 0.08
CA GLY A 139 10.66 2.11 -0.29
C GLY A 139 10.77 1.02 -1.36
N VAL A 140 9.81 0.09 -1.41
CA VAL A 140 9.74 -0.91 -2.50
C VAL A 140 9.09 -0.30 -3.74
N GLY A 141 8.01 0.48 -3.57
CA GLY A 141 7.30 1.15 -4.65
C GLY A 141 8.18 2.11 -5.46
N SER A 142 9.19 2.74 -4.85
CA SER A 142 10.15 3.60 -5.56
C SER A 142 10.94 2.86 -6.66
N HIS A 143 10.90 1.53 -6.67
CA HIS A 143 11.50 0.68 -7.71
C HIS A 143 10.47 0.13 -8.70
N PHE A 144 9.29 0.74 -8.80
CA PHE A 144 8.17 0.26 -9.62
C PHE A 144 8.57 -0.09 -11.06
N ALA A 145 9.43 0.70 -11.68
CA ALA A 145 9.95 0.43 -13.02
C ALA A 145 10.63 -0.95 -13.19
N LYS A 146 11.05 -1.61 -12.09
CA LYS A 146 11.67 -2.94 -12.15
C LYS A 146 10.65 -4.08 -12.09
N PHE A 147 9.45 -3.83 -11.59
CA PHE A 147 8.46 -4.90 -11.36
C PHE A 147 7.03 -4.57 -11.82
N GLY A 148 6.75 -3.32 -12.17
CA GLY A 148 5.39 -2.86 -12.51
C GLY A 148 4.74 -3.66 -13.64
N ASP A 149 5.45 -3.90 -14.74
CA ASP A 149 4.92 -4.70 -15.85
C ASP A 149 4.56 -6.13 -15.39
N LYS A 150 5.43 -6.74 -14.58
CA LYS A 150 5.21 -8.09 -14.02
C LYS A 150 4.05 -8.11 -13.03
N LEU A 151 3.88 -7.04 -12.25
CA LEU A 151 2.76 -6.89 -11.34
C LEU A 151 1.44 -6.83 -12.11
N VAL A 152 1.38 -6.04 -13.17
CA VAL A 152 0.17 -5.95 -14.01
C VAL A 152 -0.12 -7.29 -14.71
N GLU A 153 0.90 -8.01 -15.18
CA GLU A 153 0.74 -9.36 -15.74
C GLU A 153 0.14 -10.33 -14.71
N GLU A 154 0.64 -10.36 -13.48
CA GLU A 154 0.11 -11.21 -12.41
C GLU A 154 -1.33 -10.84 -12.03
N LEU A 155 -1.65 -9.55 -11.94
CA LEU A 155 -3.01 -9.08 -11.65
C LEU A 155 -3.99 -9.53 -12.73
N LYS A 156 -3.61 -9.44 -14.01
CA LYS A 156 -4.46 -9.80 -15.16
C LYS A 156 -4.79 -11.29 -15.22
N ILE A 157 -4.05 -12.16 -14.56
CA ILE A 157 -4.40 -13.59 -14.47
C ILE A 157 -5.77 -13.79 -13.81
N TYR A 158 -6.14 -12.89 -12.90
CA TYR A 158 -7.38 -12.94 -12.12
C TYR A 158 -8.48 -12.03 -12.68
N GLU A 159 -8.22 -11.32 -13.78
CA GLU A 159 -9.23 -10.50 -14.44
C GLU A 159 -10.31 -11.36 -15.06
N ASP A 160 -11.57 -11.06 -14.74
CA ASP A 160 -12.74 -11.75 -15.27
C ASP A 160 -13.89 -10.76 -15.53
N GLY A 161 -15.10 -11.26 -15.75
CA GLY A 161 -16.28 -10.41 -16.00
C GLY A 161 -16.74 -9.57 -14.79
N LEU A 162 -16.21 -9.83 -13.58
CA LEU A 162 -16.58 -9.14 -12.33
C LEU A 162 -15.42 -8.33 -11.75
N LEU A 163 -14.20 -8.83 -11.89
CA LEU A 163 -13.00 -8.17 -11.41
C LEU A 163 -12.26 -7.54 -12.59
N HIS A 164 -12.17 -6.23 -12.58
CA HIS A 164 -11.42 -5.45 -13.57
C HIS A 164 -10.14 -4.88 -12.93
N VAL A 165 -9.00 -5.12 -13.55
CA VAL A 165 -7.69 -4.61 -13.10
C VAL A 165 -7.54 -3.16 -13.56
N PRO A 166 -7.50 -2.20 -12.63
CA PRO A 166 -7.29 -0.80 -12.98
C PRO A 166 -5.82 -0.53 -13.36
N PRO A 167 -5.51 0.64 -13.92
CA PRO A 167 -4.13 1.12 -14.02
C PRO A 167 -3.42 1.08 -12.66
N VAL A 168 -2.14 0.70 -12.68
CA VAL A 168 -1.27 0.66 -11.50
C VAL A 168 -0.07 1.57 -11.71
#